data_cb515d60ef91a2038c21433a922e5bd4
#
_entry.id   cb515d60ef91a2038c21433a922e5bd4
#
_cell.length_a   1.000
_cell.length_b   1.000
_cell.length_c   1.000
_cell.angle_alpha   90.00
_cell.angle_beta   90.00
_cell.angle_gamma   90.00
#
_symmetry.space_group_name_H-M   'P 1'
#
loop_
_entity.id
_entity.type
_entity.pdbx_description
1 polymer ?
#
loop_
_entity_poly.entity_id
_entity_poly.type
_entity_poly.pdbx_seq_one_letter_code
_entity_poly.pdbx_strand_id
1 'polypeptide(L)'
;MTPEVARRMNRLNESFYRDNARSFDQTRQTAWPGWERCLCIGHTTGALPRYGGVRVLDVASGNLRLARYLAERLPGVRVSYHGIDSCPMLARGVRLPEGWDVTLQDLDVVGTLLDKKLEEDLGAPGGDLGVPLEGGAADLVACFGFFHHVPTTEARRRLLQELLSYTRTGGLCCVSLWRPMSDRRIAKRARESTRAGLRSLGLSEKELDKGDYLLGWQGRLDTWRYCHHFDEEEIDWLVRAAQGTAELTARFCADGKAGDLNSYLVLTRS
;
A
#
# COMPACT_ATOMS: atom_id res chain seq x y z
N MET A 1 11.69 16.64 -3.10
CA MET A 1 12.67 15.74 -2.42
C MET A 1 13.72 15.29 -3.42
N THR A 2 15.00 15.23 -3.04
CA THR A 2 16.06 14.68 -3.91
C THR A 2 16.04 13.16 -3.92
N PRO A 3 16.56 12.49 -4.97
CA PRO A 3 16.64 11.02 -5.01
C PRO A 3 17.39 10.41 -3.82
N GLU A 4 18.44 11.09 -3.34
CA GLU A 4 19.21 10.64 -2.18
C GLU A 4 18.38 10.66 -0.90
N VAL A 5 17.63 11.75 -0.66
CA VAL A 5 16.72 11.86 0.49
C VAL A 5 15.60 10.83 0.38
N ALA A 6 15.04 10.60 -0.82
CA ALA A 6 14.03 9.58 -1.03
C ALA A 6 14.51 8.18 -0.65
N ARG A 7 15.71 7.78 -1.10
CA ARG A 7 16.33 6.52 -0.69
C ARG A 7 16.60 6.46 0.83
N ARG A 8 16.96 7.59 1.44
CA ARG A 8 17.14 7.67 2.89
C ARG A 8 15.83 7.44 3.63
N MET A 9 14.71 7.98 3.13
CA MET A 9 13.37 7.75 3.70
C MET A 9 12.95 6.30 3.55
N ASN A 10 13.27 5.64 2.43
CA ASN A 10 13.02 4.21 2.27
C ASN A 10 13.80 3.40 3.31
N ARG A 11 15.11 3.56 3.40
CA ARG A 11 15.94 2.85 4.40
C ARG A 11 15.47 3.10 5.84
N LEU A 12 14.97 4.30 6.13
CA LEU A 12 14.40 4.62 7.45
C LEU A 12 13.17 3.76 7.74
N ASN A 13 12.29 3.58 6.76
CA ASN A 13 11.10 2.74 6.88
C ASN A 13 11.48 1.25 6.99
N GLU A 14 12.41 0.74 6.19
CA GLU A 14 12.88 -0.64 6.29
C GLU A 14 13.45 -0.94 7.68
N SER A 15 14.31 -0.06 8.20
CA SER A 15 14.85 -0.21 9.56
C SER A 15 13.74 -0.16 10.60
N PHE A 16 12.80 0.77 10.46
CA PHE A 16 11.66 0.87 11.36
C PHE A 16 10.86 -0.44 11.43
N TYR A 17 10.48 -1.01 10.29
CA TYR A 17 9.67 -2.22 10.24
C TYR A 17 10.44 -3.44 10.72
N ARG A 18 11.70 -3.59 10.34
CA ARG A 18 12.57 -4.66 10.84
C ARG A 18 12.70 -4.64 12.37
N ASP A 19 12.96 -3.46 12.93
CA ASP A 19 13.25 -3.32 14.36
C ASP A 19 11.98 -3.32 15.23
N ASN A 20 10.82 -3.02 14.64
CA ASN A 20 9.55 -2.89 15.35
C ASN A 20 8.45 -3.86 14.86
N ALA A 21 8.79 -4.86 14.03
CA ALA A 21 7.82 -5.79 13.43
C ALA A 21 6.82 -6.35 14.45
N ARG A 22 7.32 -6.86 15.60
CA ARG A 22 6.47 -7.47 16.64
C ARG A 22 5.50 -6.47 17.27
N SER A 23 5.98 -5.29 17.65
CA SER A 23 5.13 -4.26 18.27
C SER A 23 4.16 -3.64 17.28
N PHE A 24 4.55 -3.57 16.00
CA PHE A 24 3.68 -3.14 14.92
C PHE A 24 2.55 -4.15 14.67
N ASP A 25 2.88 -5.42 14.54
CA ASP A 25 1.91 -6.51 14.38
C ASP A 25 0.85 -6.50 15.48
N GLN A 26 1.24 -6.37 16.76
CA GLN A 26 0.31 -6.30 17.88
C GLN A 26 -0.76 -5.21 17.77
N THR A 27 -0.48 -4.14 17.04
CA THR A 27 -1.42 -3.02 16.81
C THR A 27 -2.28 -3.21 15.55
N ARG A 28 -2.09 -4.26 14.79
CA ARG A 28 -2.71 -4.51 13.47
C ARG A 28 -3.39 -5.88 13.41
N GLN A 29 -4.35 -6.12 14.30
CA GLN A 29 -5.03 -7.42 14.43
C GLN A 29 -6.43 -7.46 13.81
N THR A 30 -7.06 -6.32 13.55
CA THR A 30 -8.43 -6.26 13.01
C THR A 30 -8.44 -5.83 11.54
N ALA A 31 -9.39 -6.36 10.79
CA ALA A 31 -9.66 -5.92 9.41
C ALA A 31 -10.05 -4.44 9.37
N TRP A 32 -9.79 -3.78 8.27
CA TRP A 32 -10.20 -2.42 8.06
C TRP A 32 -11.61 -2.35 7.42
N PRO A 33 -12.51 -1.48 7.90
CA PRO A 33 -13.85 -1.30 7.32
C PRO A 33 -13.84 -1.01 5.82
N GLY A 34 -12.82 -0.32 5.32
CA GLY A 34 -12.68 -0.04 3.90
C GLY A 34 -12.55 -1.29 3.02
N TRP A 35 -12.00 -2.38 3.53
CA TRP A 35 -11.85 -3.63 2.78
C TRP A 35 -13.20 -4.28 2.45
N GLU A 36 -14.16 -4.23 3.37
CA GLU A 36 -15.53 -4.73 3.12
C GLU A 36 -16.16 -4.02 1.91
N ARG A 37 -16.00 -2.69 1.84
CA ARG A 37 -16.53 -1.92 0.70
C ARG A 37 -15.84 -2.29 -0.61
N CYS A 38 -14.51 -2.51 -0.61
CA CYS A 38 -13.79 -2.98 -1.79
C CYS A 38 -14.31 -4.34 -2.26
N LEU A 39 -14.52 -5.30 -1.35
CA LEU A 39 -15.05 -6.62 -1.70
C LEU A 39 -16.50 -6.54 -2.22
N CYS A 40 -17.36 -5.74 -1.58
CA CYS A 40 -18.72 -5.53 -2.06
C CYS A 40 -18.73 -4.99 -3.50
N ILE A 41 -17.87 -4.02 -3.82
CA ILE A 41 -17.72 -3.49 -5.18
C ILE A 41 -17.26 -4.61 -6.11
N GLY A 42 -16.25 -5.39 -5.73
CA GLY A 42 -15.74 -6.50 -6.53
C GLY A 42 -16.80 -7.53 -6.88
N HIS A 43 -17.65 -7.89 -5.94
CA HIS A 43 -18.77 -8.79 -6.19
C HIS A 43 -19.88 -8.16 -7.04
N THR A 44 -20.15 -6.87 -6.85
CA THR A 44 -21.19 -6.16 -7.61
C THR A 44 -20.79 -5.95 -9.07
N THR A 45 -19.52 -5.68 -9.33
CA THR A 45 -18.98 -5.52 -10.69
C THR A 45 -18.69 -6.86 -11.38
N GLY A 46 -18.70 -7.97 -10.65
CA GLY A 46 -18.31 -9.28 -11.17
C GLY A 46 -16.79 -9.48 -11.30
N ALA A 47 -15.99 -8.52 -10.88
CA ALA A 47 -14.52 -8.64 -10.88
C ALA A 47 -14.04 -9.71 -9.89
N LEU A 48 -14.77 -9.88 -8.77
CA LEU A 48 -14.52 -10.95 -7.81
C LEU A 48 -15.64 -11.97 -7.87
N PRO A 49 -15.40 -13.18 -8.40
CA PRO A 49 -16.40 -14.22 -8.46
C PRO A 49 -16.73 -14.75 -7.05
N ARG A 50 -17.97 -15.19 -6.86
CA ARG A 50 -18.41 -15.84 -5.62
C ARG A 50 -18.05 -17.33 -5.57
N TYR A 51 -17.69 -17.91 -6.70
CA TYR A 51 -17.36 -19.32 -6.88
C TYR A 51 -16.19 -19.46 -7.86
N GLY A 52 -15.48 -20.56 -7.78
CA GLY A 52 -14.34 -20.82 -8.66
C GLY A 52 -13.00 -20.41 -8.08
N GLY A 53 -12.17 -19.75 -8.85
CA GLY A 53 -10.84 -19.30 -8.44
C GLY A 53 -10.68 -17.78 -8.50
N VAL A 54 -9.91 -17.22 -7.58
CA VAL A 54 -9.53 -15.80 -7.52
C VAL A 54 -8.02 -15.70 -7.37
N ARG A 55 -7.39 -14.87 -8.17
CA ARG A 55 -5.99 -14.50 -8.04
C ARG A 55 -5.87 -13.15 -7.34
N VAL A 56 -5.11 -13.11 -6.27
CA VAL A 56 -4.91 -11.92 -5.43
C VAL A 56 -3.42 -11.59 -5.40
N LEU A 57 -3.08 -10.35 -5.73
CA LEU A 57 -1.78 -9.75 -5.44
C LEU A 57 -1.95 -8.75 -4.31
N ASP A 58 -1.26 -8.96 -3.19
CA ASP A 58 -1.27 -8.07 -2.02
C ASP A 58 0.10 -7.42 -1.84
N VAL A 59 0.22 -6.15 -2.25
CA VAL A 59 1.46 -5.39 -2.17
C VAL A 59 1.58 -4.69 -0.84
N ALA A 60 2.67 -4.94 -0.13
CA ALA A 60 2.90 -4.64 1.27
C ALA A 60 1.94 -5.43 2.17
N SER A 61 1.96 -6.75 2.00
CA SER A 61 1.06 -7.70 2.65
C SER A 61 1.23 -7.77 4.18
N GLY A 62 2.37 -7.30 4.70
CA GLY A 62 2.65 -7.18 6.13
C GLY A 62 2.42 -8.47 6.90
N ASN A 63 1.57 -8.43 7.91
CA ASN A 63 1.19 -9.57 8.74
C ASN A 63 0.05 -10.43 8.13
N LEU A 64 -0.15 -10.40 6.81
CA LEU A 64 -1.15 -11.17 6.08
C LEU A 64 -2.60 -10.97 6.59
N ARG A 65 -2.87 -9.78 7.12
CA ARG A 65 -4.18 -9.46 7.70
C ARG A 65 -5.27 -9.43 6.64
N LEU A 66 -4.96 -8.91 5.42
CA LEU A 66 -5.88 -8.97 4.30
C LEU A 66 -6.14 -10.42 3.88
N ALA A 67 -5.12 -11.25 3.79
CA ALA A 67 -5.30 -12.67 3.45
C ALA A 67 -6.24 -13.38 4.43
N ARG A 68 -6.04 -13.18 5.74
CA ARG A 68 -6.95 -13.73 6.78
C ARG A 68 -8.38 -13.22 6.62
N TYR A 69 -8.54 -11.93 6.35
CA TYR A 69 -9.85 -11.34 6.11
C TYR A 69 -10.53 -11.93 4.87
N LEU A 70 -9.79 -12.10 3.76
CA LEU A 70 -10.30 -12.73 2.54
C LEU A 70 -10.70 -14.19 2.79
N ALA A 71 -9.96 -14.92 3.61
CA ALA A 71 -10.29 -16.30 3.97
C ALA A 71 -11.66 -16.43 4.66
N GLU A 72 -12.01 -15.45 5.49
CA GLU A 72 -13.32 -15.40 6.15
C GLU A 72 -14.45 -14.99 5.19
N ARG A 73 -14.16 -14.19 4.17
CA ARG A 73 -15.14 -13.58 3.27
C ARG A 73 -15.35 -14.33 1.95
N LEU A 74 -14.43 -15.22 1.59
CA LEU A 74 -14.47 -16.02 0.37
C LEU A 74 -14.52 -17.53 0.68
N PRO A 75 -15.48 -18.01 1.50
CA PRO A 75 -15.55 -19.42 1.85
C PRO A 75 -15.81 -20.27 0.61
N GLY A 76 -15.00 -21.33 0.43
CA GLY A 76 -15.14 -22.24 -0.70
C GLY A 76 -14.60 -21.73 -2.05
N VAL A 77 -14.06 -20.52 -2.09
CA VAL A 77 -13.35 -19.99 -3.26
C VAL A 77 -11.89 -20.45 -3.21
N ARG A 78 -11.38 -20.99 -4.31
CA ARG A 78 -9.94 -21.25 -4.44
C ARG A 78 -9.20 -19.93 -4.64
N VAL A 79 -8.23 -19.65 -3.80
CA VAL A 79 -7.46 -18.41 -3.88
C VAL A 79 -6.00 -18.73 -4.20
N SER A 80 -5.49 -18.14 -5.29
CA SER A 80 -4.05 -18.03 -5.52
C SER A 80 -3.64 -16.65 -4.99
N TYR A 81 -2.92 -16.65 -3.87
CA TYR A 81 -2.54 -15.45 -3.15
C TYR A 81 -1.03 -15.20 -3.27
N HIS A 82 -0.66 -14.07 -3.82
CA HIS A 82 0.71 -13.61 -3.88
C HIS A 82 0.87 -12.38 -2.99
N GLY A 83 1.57 -12.54 -1.87
CA GLY A 83 1.89 -11.45 -0.94
C GLY A 83 3.31 -10.95 -1.15
N ILE A 84 3.49 -9.64 -1.21
CA ILE A 84 4.80 -9.00 -1.32
C ILE A 84 5.01 -8.11 -0.11
N ASP A 85 6.16 -8.24 0.56
CA ASP A 85 6.57 -7.34 1.64
C ASP A 85 8.09 -7.36 1.82
N SER A 86 8.69 -6.24 2.22
CA SER A 86 10.13 -6.15 2.52
C SER A 86 10.48 -6.58 3.95
N CYS A 87 9.49 -6.98 4.74
CA CYS A 87 9.67 -7.41 6.12
C CYS A 87 9.02 -8.78 6.37
N PRO A 88 9.62 -9.89 5.87
CA PRO A 88 9.03 -11.23 5.96
C PRO A 88 8.77 -11.69 7.41
N MET A 89 9.38 -11.04 8.40
CA MET A 89 9.12 -11.31 9.81
C MET A 89 7.66 -11.00 10.23
N LEU A 90 6.98 -10.09 9.53
CA LEU A 90 5.57 -9.75 9.82
C LEU A 90 4.64 -10.92 9.49
N ALA A 91 4.92 -11.70 8.46
CA ALA A 91 4.14 -12.86 8.05
C ALA A 91 4.49 -14.15 8.82
N ARG A 92 5.54 -14.11 9.66
CA ARG A 92 6.06 -15.30 10.32
C ARG A 92 5.04 -15.94 11.26
N GLY A 93 4.75 -17.23 11.05
CA GLY A 93 3.82 -18.00 11.88
C GLY A 93 2.35 -17.77 11.57
N VAL A 94 2.01 -16.94 10.58
CA VAL A 94 0.64 -16.79 10.10
C VAL A 94 0.25 -18.04 9.30
N ARG A 95 -0.90 -18.62 9.64
CA ARG A 95 -1.49 -19.74 8.89
C ARG A 95 -2.60 -19.22 8.01
N LEU A 96 -2.55 -19.59 6.74
CA LEU A 96 -3.61 -19.35 5.75
C LEU A 96 -4.36 -20.66 5.48
N PRO A 97 -5.55 -20.62 4.86
CA PRO A 97 -6.33 -21.83 4.60
C PRO A 97 -5.57 -22.89 3.78
N GLU A 98 -5.70 -24.17 4.13
CA GLU A 98 -5.08 -25.32 3.45
C GLU A 98 -5.65 -25.32 2.03
N GLY A 99 -6.15 -24.98 1.31
CA GLY A 99 -6.66 -25.04 -0.08
C GLY A 99 -6.26 -23.83 -0.92
N TRP A 100 -5.51 -22.93 -0.29
CA TRP A 100 -4.97 -21.78 -1.01
C TRP A 100 -3.60 -22.09 -1.60
N ASP A 101 -3.36 -21.56 -2.79
CA ASP A 101 -2.03 -21.50 -3.37
C ASP A 101 -1.40 -20.17 -2.92
N VAL A 102 -0.34 -20.24 -2.12
CA VAL A 102 0.22 -19.07 -1.43
C VAL A 102 1.70 -18.90 -1.77
N THR A 103 2.01 -17.77 -2.38
CA THR A 103 3.39 -17.30 -2.59
C THR A 103 3.63 -16.05 -1.75
N LEU A 104 4.74 -16.03 -1.00
CA LEU A 104 5.19 -14.84 -0.27
C LEU A 104 6.56 -14.44 -0.80
N GLN A 105 6.68 -13.20 -1.26
CA GLN A 105 7.90 -12.67 -1.86
C GLN A 105 8.48 -11.55 -1.01
N ASP A 106 9.77 -11.69 -0.66
CA ASP A 106 10.55 -10.59 -0.06
C ASP A 106 11.00 -9.64 -1.16
N LEU A 107 10.46 -8.41 -1.16
CA LEU A 107 10.78 -7.40 -2.16
C LEU A 107 10.64 -6.00 -1.57
N ASP A 108 11.70 -5.21 -1.67
CA ASP A 108 11.66 -3.76 -1.45
C ASP A 108 11.07 -3.05 -2.68
N VAL A 109 9.74 -2.92 -2.68
CA VAL A 109 8.99 -2.24 -3.75
C VAL A 109 9.44 -0.78 -3.90
N VAL A 110 9.66 -0.07 -2.79
CA VAL A 110 10.07 1.35 -2.85
C VAL A 110 11.47 1.49 -3.41
N GLY A 111 12.43 0.68 -2.96
CA GLY A 111 13.78 0.66 -3.50
C GLY A 111 13.77 0.39 -5.00
N THR A 112 13.03 -0.61 -5.44
CA THR A 112 12.87 -0.94 -6.86
C THR A 112 12.33 0.24 -7.67
N LEU A 113 11.31 0.95 -7.17
CA LEU A 113 10.73 2.12 -7.84
C LEU A 113 11.71 3.31 -7.90
N LEU A 114 12.56 3.48 -6.87
CA LEU A 114 13.52 4.59 -6.80
C LEU A 114 14.80 4.35 -7.59
N ASP A 115 15.20 3.09 -7.80
CA ASP A 115 16.45 2.73 -8.48
C ASP A 115 16.28 2.63 -10.00
N LYS A 116 15.08 2.45 -10.50
CA LYS A 116 14.83 2.46 -11.93
C LYS A 116 14.95 3.88 -12.49
N LYS A 117 15.90 4.05 -13.41
CA LYS A 117 15.97 5.24 -14.27
C LYS A 117 14.65 5.39 -15.02
N LEU A 118 14.26 6.65 -15.27
CA LEU A 118 13.19 7.04 -16.17
C LEU A 118 13.43 6.49 -17.59
N GLU A 119 13.19 5.21 -17.81
CA GLU A 119 13.07 4.68 -19.17
C GLU A 119 11.61 4.74 -19.55
N GLU A 120 11.35 5.43 -20.69
CA GLU A 120 10.04 5.89 -21.14
C GLU A 120 9.12 4.78 -21.68
N ASP A 121 9.41 3.50 -21.48
CA ASP A 121 8.59 2.39 -21.97
C ASP A 121 7.66 1.80 -20.89
N LEU A 122 6.57 2.49 -20.67
CA LEU A 122 5.43 2.04 -19.84
C LEU A 122 4.50 1.09 -20.65
N GLY A 123 5.03 0.14 -21.36
CA GLY A 123 4.25 -0.66 -22.31
C GLY A 123 4.31 -2.18 -22.19
N ALA A 124 5.15 -2.75 -21.35
CA ALA A 124 5.23 -4.21 -21.25
C ALA A 124 4.11 -4.77 -20.35
N PRO A 125 3.31 -5.75 -20.81
CA PRO A 125 2.42 -6.50 -19.92
C PRO A 125 3.28 -7.31 -18.95
N GLY A 126 3.08 -7.07 -17.64
CA GLY A 126 3.79 -7.81 -16.60
C GLY A 126 4.61 -6.99 -15.64
N GLY A 127 4.45 -5.68 -15.60
CA GLY A 127 5.02 -4.77 -14.60
C GLY A 127 6.52 -4.88 -14.38
N ASP A 128 7.09 -3.78 -14.00
CA ASP A 128 8.55 -3.66 -13.80
C ASP A 128 9.03 -4.10 -12.39
N LEU A 129 8.12 -4.38 -11.46
CA LEU A 129 8.50 -4.82 -10.12
C LEU A 129 9.12 -6.24 -10.09
N GLY A 130 9.10 -6.95 -11.21
CA GLY A 130 9.67 -8.30 -11.29
C GLY A 130 8.88 -9.32 -10.46
N VAL A 131 7.56 -9.16 -10.39
CA VAL A 131 6.67 -10.07 -9.68
C VAL A 131 6.18 -11.15 -10.64
N PRO A 132 6.65 -12.39 -10.51
CA PRO A 132 6.17 -13.49 -11.33
C PRO A 132 4.79 -13.92 -10.83
N LEU A 133 3.72 -13.49 -11.50
CA LEU A 133 2.38 -14.01 -11.21
C LEU A 133 2.14 -15.30 -11.96
N GLU A 134 2.15 -16.42 -11.27
CA GLU A 134 1.75 -17.70 -11.84
C GLU A 134 0.28 -17.64 -12.27
N GLY A 135 0.00 -18.09 -13.51
CA GLY A 135 -1.34 -18.05 -14.07
C GLY A 135 -1.79 -16.68 -14.63
N GLY A 136 -0.90 -15.67 -14.66
CA GLY A 136 -1.15 -14.36 -15.27
C GLY A 136 -1.69 -13.30 -14.29
N ALA A 137 -2.18 -12.18 -14.83
CA ALA A 137 -2.61 -11.03 -14.04
C ALA A 137 -3.71 -11.33 -13.02
N ALA A 138 -3.73 -10.57 -11.92
CA ALA A 138 -4.61 -10.80 -10.77
C ALA A 138 -6.04 -10.27 -10.98
N ASP A 139 -7.01 -10.93 -10.38
CA ASP A 139 -8.41 -10.48 -10.30
C ASP A 139 -8.54 -9.31 -9.31
N LEU A 140 -7.77 -9.37 -8.22
CA LEU A 140 -7.66 -8.32 -7.21
C LEU A 140 -6.20 -7.99 -6.97
N VAL A 141 -5.82 -6.75 -7.22
CA VAL A 141 -4.57 -6.17 -6.75
C VAL A 141 -4.89 -5.23 -5.60
N ALA A 142 -4.33 -5.49 -4.44
CA ALA A 142 -4.52 -4.70 -3.23
C ALA A 142 -3.21 -4.05 -2.78
N CYS A 143 -3.27 -2.79 -2.37
CA CYS A 143 -2.15 -2.09 -1.75
C CYS A 143 -2.68 -1.19 -0.63
N PHE A 144 -2.77 -1.74 0.57
CA PHE A 144 -3.39 -1.08 1.70
C PHE A 144 -2.37 -0.70 2.77
N GLY A 145 -2.41 0.59 3.18
CA GLY A 145 -1.53 1.08 4.24
C GLY A 145 -0.07 1.22 3.81
N PHE A 146 0.21 1.39 2.53
CA PHE A 146 1.57 1.43 2.00
C PHE A 146 1.91 2.70 1.23
N PHE A 147 1.02 3.23 0.40
CA PHE A 147 1.29 4.41 -0.43
C PHE A 147 1.93 5.59 0.32
N HIS A 148 1.58 5.76 1.57
CA HIS A 148 2.15 6.81 2.41
C HIS A 148 3.62 6.57 2.82
N HIS A 149 4.18 5.41 2.52
CA HIS A 149 5.59 5.10 2.71
C HIS A 149 6.43 5.32 1.44
N VAL A 150 5.79 5.61 0.32
CA VAL A 150 6.46 5.85 -0.96
C VAL A 150 6.84 7.32 -1.07
N PRO A 151 8.13 7.67 -1.03
CA PRO A 151 8.58 9.04 -1.19
C PRO A 151 8.46 9.48 -2.64
N THR A 152 8.27 10.76 -2.85
CA THR A 152 8.08 11.46 -4.13
C THR A 152 6.75 11.15 -4.85
N THR A 153 6.18 12.18 -5.43
CA THR A 153 4.94 12.07 -6.21
C THR A 153 5.11 11.13 -7.42
N GLU A 154 6.28 11.18 -8.06
CA GLU A 154 6.57 10.33 -9.22
C GLU A 154 6.63 8.84 -8.84
N ALA A 155 7.27 8.47 -7.73
CA ALA A 155 7.30 7.08 -7.28
C ALA A 155 5.90 6.57 -6.91
N ARG A 156 5.04 7.42 -6.34
CA ARG A 156 3.64 7.07 -6.06
C ARG A 156 2.84 6.84 -7.35
N ARG A 157 3.06 7.67 -8.38
CA ARG A 157 2.44 7.48 -9.69
C ARG A 157 2.88 6.15 -10.31
N ARG A 158 4.18 5.86 -10.30
CA ARG A 158 4.74 4.61 -10.82
C ARG A 158 4.18 3.40 -10.07
N LEU A 159 4.11 3.47 -8.75
CA LEU A 159 3.48 2.39 -7.98
C LEU A 159 2.05 2.13 -8.45
N LEU A 160 1.24 3.16 -8.66
CA LEU A 160 -0.12 2.99 -9.16
C LEU A 160 -0.15 2.32 -10.53
N GLN A 161 0.72 2.72 -11.45
CA GLN A 161 0.83 2.13 -12.78
C GLN A 161 1.29 0.66 -12.73
N GLU A 162 2.25 0.35 -11.87
CA GLU A 162 2.69 -1.03 -11.62
C GLU A 162 1.54 -1.91 -11.09
N LEU A 163 0.79 -1.43 -10.10
CA LEU A 163 -0.37 -2.16 -9.60
C LEU A 163 -1.41 -2.42 -10.71
N LEU A 164 -1.66 -1.44 -11.55
CA LEU A 164 -2.59 -1.57 -12.68
C LEU A 164 -2.06 -2.56 -13.73
N SER A 165 -0.74 -2.63 -13.99
CA SER A 165 -0.17 -3.58 -14.94
C SER A 165 -0.34 -5.04 -14.50
N TYR A 166 -0.33 -5.30 -13.20
CA TYR A 166 -0.59 -6.62 -12.62
C TYR A 166 -2.08 -6.96 -12.49
N THR A 167 -2.98 -6.00 -12.71
CA THR A 167 -4.43 -6.22 -12.67
C THR A 167 -4.90 -6.70 -14.04
N ARG A 168 -5.68 -7.79 -14.10
CA ARG A 168 -6.27 -8.21 -15.38
C ARG A 168 -7.31 -7.23 -15.89
N THR A 169 -7.60 -7.25 -17.20
CA THR A 169 -8.75 -6.51 -17.76
C THR A 169 -10.04 -6.93 -17.04
N GLY A 170 -10.81 -5.94 -16.60
CA GLY A 170 -12.01 -6.13 -15.77
C GLY A 170 -11.73 -6.51 -14.31
N GLY A 171 -10.46 -6.66 -13.91
CA GLY A 171 -10.06 -6.86 -12.52
C GLY A 171 -10.01 -5.56 -11.74
N LEU A 172 -9.86 -5.66 -10.42
CA LEU A 172 -9.82 -4.52 -9.51
C LEU A 172 -8.41 -4.26 -8.98
N CYS A 173 -8.00 -2.99 -9.03
CA CYS A 173 -6.91 -2.43 -8.25
C CYS A 173 -7.49 -1.60 -7.11
N CYS A 174 -7.23 -1.99 -5.86
CA CYS A 174 -7.73 -1.32 -4.67
C CYS A 174 -6.56 -0.75 -3.86
N VAL A 175 -6.54 0.55 -3.63
CA VAL A 175 -5.50 1.20 -2.86
C VAL A 175 -6.09 2.02 -1.71
N SER A 176 -5.34 2.18 -0.62
CA SER A 176 -5.68 3.10 0.46
C SER A 176 -4.62 4.17 0.62
N LEU A 177 -5.07 5.41 0.68
CA LEU A 177 -4.28 6.63 0.78
C LEU A 177 -4.49 7.24 2.16
N TRP A 178 -3.45 7.25 2.99
CA TRP A 178 -3.55 7.68 4.38
C TRP A 178 -3.65 9.20 4.52
N ARG A 179 -4.59 9.66 5.36
CA ARG A 179 -4.91 11.08 5.56
C ARG A 179 -4.75 11.51 7.03
N PRO A 180 -3.58 11.34 7.63
CA PRO A 180 -3.38 11.60 9.05
C PRO A 180 -3.67 13.05 9.46
N MET A 181 -3.61 14.01 8.54
CA MET A 181 -3.90 15.42 8.83
C MET A 181 -5.39 15.71 8.97
N SER A 182 -6.28 14.79 8.61
CA SER A 182 -7.72 14.89 8.88
C SER A 182 -8.04 14.78 10.37
N ASP A 183 -7.25 14.02 11.15
CA ASP A 183 -7.38 13.96 12.60
C ASP A 183 -6.46 15.02 13.29
N ARG A 184 -7.06 15.97 13.99
CA ARG A 184 -6.33 17.07 14.64
C ARG A 184 -5.26 16.61 15.65
N ARG A 185 -5.48 15.49 16.35
CA ARG A 185 -4.53 14.95 17.33
C ARG A 185 -3.35 14.29 16.63
N ILE A 186 -3.63 13.52 15.58
CA ILE A 186 -2.58 12.91 14.75
C ILE A 186 -1.78 14.02 14.07
N ALA A 187 -2.43 15.02 13.48
CA ALA A 187 -1.79 16.15 12.82
C ALA A 187 -0.85 16.94 13.76
N LYS A 188 -1.28 17.23 15.01
CA LYS A 188 -0.42 17.89 16.00
C LYS A 188 0.82 17.06 16.30
N ARG A 189 0.63 15.78 16.62
CA ARG A 189 1.74 14.84 16.91
C ARG A 189 2.69 14.67 15.73
N ALA A 190 2.14 14.60 14.52
CA ALA A 190 2.96 14.46 13.31
C ALA A 190 3.89 15.66 13.10
N ARG A 191 3.39 16.88 13.28
CA ARG A 191 4.22 18.10 13.16
C ARG A 191 5.32 18.16 14.24
N GLU A 192 4.97 17.86 15.49
CA GLU A 192 5.94 17.81 16.60
C GLU A 192 7.00 16.73 16.36
N SER A 193 6.58 15.56 15.97
CA SER A 193 7.43 14.41 15.64
C SER A 193 8.37 14.73 14.47
N THR A 194 7.84 15.34 13.40
CA THR A 194 8.65 15.71 12.23
C THR A 194 9.77 16.67 12.59
N ARG A 195 9.49 17.71 13.39
CA ARG A 195 10.54 18.64 13.84
C ARG A 195 11.63 17.94 14.67
N ALA A 196 11.25 17.00 15.52
CA ALA A 196 12.22 16.21 16.29
C ALA A 196 13.01 15.25 15.40
N GLY A 197 12.33 14.56 14.47
CA GLY A 197 12.95 13.65 13.51
C GLY A 197 13.94 14.35 12.57
N LEU A 198 13.59 15.51 12.04
CA LEU A 198 14.48 16.31 11.21
C LEU A 198 15.80 16.65 11.93
N ARG A 199 15.70 17.14 13.19
CA ARG A 199 16.89 17.42 14.01
C ARG A 199 17.71 16.15 14.27
N SER A 200 17.06 15.05 14.62
CA SER A 200 17.73 13.77 14.89
C SER A 200 18.46 13.22 13.68
N LEU A 201 17.86 13.39 12.50
CA LEU A 201 18.41 12.88 11.24
C LEU A 201 19.34 13.88 10.53
N GLY A 202 19.52 15.10 11.07
CA GLY A 202 20.31 16.15 10.43
C GLY A 202 19.73 16.60 9.08
N LEU A 203 18.39 16.62 8.97
CA LEU A 203 17.66 17.08 7.79
C LEU A 203 17.00 18.44 8.04
N SER A 204 16.80 19.20 6.98
CA SER A 204 16.01 20.43 6.97
C SER A 204 14.59 20.19 6.46
N GLU A 205 13.65 21.07 6.80
CA GLU A 205 12.28 21.01 6.28
C GLU A 205 12.20 21.10 4.75
N LYS A 206 13.19 21.75 4.11
CA LYS A 206 13.26 21.91 2.65
C LYS A 206 13.59 20.62 1.89
N GLU A 207 14.05 19.59 2.60
CA GLU A 207 14.39 18.30 2.03
C GLU A 207 13.19 17.36 1.95
N LEU A 208 12.08 17.68 2.64
CA LEU A 208 10.81 16.98 2.54
C LEU A 208 9.87 17.71 1.57
N ASP A 209 9.04 16.95 0.87
CA ASP A 209 7.98 17.51 0.04
C ASP A 209 6.77 17.92 0.89
N LYS A 210 5.87 18.73 0.32
CA LYS A 210 4.59 19.06 0.95
C LYS A 210 3.84 17.76 1.27
N GLY A 211 3.35 17.61 2.48
CA GLY A 211 2.62 16.43 2.93
C GLY A 211 3.49 15.35 3.57
N ASP A 212 4.80 15.50 3.60
CA ASP A 212 5.73 14.55 4.21
C ASP A 212 5.92 14.77 5.70
N TYR A 213 6.00 13.68 6.43
CA TYR A 213 6.16 13.67 7.89
C TYR A 213 7.11 12.57 8.36
N LEU A 214 7.81 12.83 9.46
CA LEU A 214 8.58 11.85 10.21
C LEU A 214 7.82 11.50 11.49
N LEU A 215 7.33 10.28 11.57
CA LEU A 215 6.52 9.84 12.71
C LEU A 215 7.34 8.97 13.65
N GLY A 216 7.32 9.33 14.95
CA GLY A 216 7.89 8.49 15.99
C GLY A 216 7.01 7.28 16.32
N TRP A 217 7.55 6.37 17.11
CA TRP A 217 6.86 5.16 17.54
C TRP A 217 6.85 5.01 19.05
N GLN A 218 5.67 4.84 19.64
CA GLN A 218 5.47 4.56 21.08
C GLN A 218 6.23 5.49 22.03
N GLY A 219 6.38 6.79 21.67
CA GLY A 219 7.09 7.77 22.47
C GLY A 219 8.62 7.68 22.44
N ARG A 220 9.19 6.78 21.64
CA ARG A 220 10.65 6.71 21.46
C ARG A 220 11.18 7.89 20.66
N LEU A 221 12.34 8.40 21.08
CA LEU A 221 12.98 9.59 20.50
C LEU A 221 14.06 9.24 19.44
N ASP A 222 14.26 7.97 19.21
CA ASP A 222 15.30 7.40 18.31
C ASP A 222 14.73 6.58 17.16
N THR A 223 13.40 6.50 17.07
CA THR A 223 12.70 5.63 16.13
C THR A 223 11.76 6.44 15.28
N TRP A 224 12.08 6.57 14.01
CA TRP A 224 11.33 7.37 13.06
C TRP A 224 10.90 6.51 11.87
N ARG A 225 9.76 6.87 11.28
CA ARG A 225 9.34 6.40 9.96
C ARG A 225 8.87 7.55 9.11
N TYR A 226 9.17 7.51 7.84
CA TYR A 226 8.64 8.43 6.85
C TYR A 226 7.19 8.09 6.54
N CYS A 227 6.34 9.09 6.48
CA CYS A 227 4.95 8.97 6.03
C CYS A 227 4.53 10.20 5.24
N HIS A 228 3.71 10.00 4.24
CA HIS A 228 3.08 11.04 3.43
C HIS A 228 1.60 11.16 3.76
N HIS A 229 1.08 12.38 3.75
CA HIS A 229 -0.35 12.70 3.85
C HIS A 229 -0.91 13.02 2.47
N PHE A 230 -1.93 12.30 2.06
CA PHE A 230 -2.64 12.56 0.81
C PHE A 230 -3.72 13.63 1.01
N ASP A 231 -3.57 14.76 0.34
CA ASP A 231 -4.63 15.77 0.19
C ASP A 231 -5.53 15.43 -1.02
N GLU A 232 -6.66 16.16 -1.14
CA GLU A 232 -7.62 15.92 -2.23
C GLU A 232 -7.01 16.16 -3.62
N GLU A 233 -6.14 17.16 -3.74
CA GLU A 233 -5.50 17.52 -5.01
C GLU A 233 -4.59 16.38 -5.52
N GLU A 234 -3.80 15.78 -4.63
CA GLU A 234 -2.94 14.67 -5.00
C GLU A 234 -3.73 13.39 -5.29
N ILE A 235 -4.81 13.13 -4.53
CA ILE A 235 -5.70 12.00 -4.81
C ILE A 235 -6.33 12.15 -6.20
N ASP A 236 -6.83 13.34 -6.55
CA ASP A 236 -7.39 13.63 -7.87
C ASP A 236 -6.33 13.50 -8.97
N TRP A 237 -5.10 13.88 -8.67
CA TRP A 237 -3.99 13.72 -9.61
C TRP A 237 -3.66 12.23 -9.87
N LEU A 238 -3.64 11.38 -8.83
CA LEU A 238 -3.47 9.93 -8.98
C LEU A 238 -4.60 9.31 -9.81
N VAL A 239 -5.84 9.72 -9.58
CA VAL A 239 -6.99 9.27 -10.39
C VAL A 239 -6.80 9.63 -11.86
N ARG A 240 -6.38 10.87 -12.15
CA ARG A 240 -6.08 11.28 -13.54
C ARG A 240 -4.92 10.48 -14.14
N ALA A 241 -3.90 10.16 -13.37
CA ALA A 241 -2.77 9.36 -13.82
C ALA A 241 -3.13 7.91 -14.19
N ALA A 242 -4.26 7.40 -13.71
CA ALA A 242 -4.79 6.08 -14.07
C ALA A 242 -5.66 6.09 -15.34
N GLN A 243 -6.08 7.28 -15.83
CA GLN A 243 -6.94 7.39 -17.01
C GLN A 243 -6.30 6.78 -18.25
N GLY A 244 -7.10 6.13 -19.09
CA GLY A 244 -6.63 5.38 -20.25
C GLY A 244 -6.13 3.96 -19.94
N THR A 245 -5.86 3.66 -18.67
CA THR A 245 -5.44 2.32 -18.21
C THR A 245 -6.51 1.67 -17.33
N ALA A 246 -7.22 2.49 -16.55
CA ALA A 246 -8.30 2.02 -15.67
C ALA A 246 -9.35 3.11 -15.45
N GLU A 247 -10.55 2.68 -15.09
CA GLU A 247 -11.65 3.56 -14.69
C GLU A 247 -11.78 3.62 -13.17
N LEU A 248 -12.08 4.79 -12.62
CA LEU A 248 -12.40 4.94 -11.21
C LEU A 248 -13.81 4.41 -10.96
N THR A 249 -13.89 3.20 -10.42
CA THR A 249 -15.17 2.56 -10.08
C THR A 249 -15.76 3.12 -8.80
N ALA A 250 -14.92 3.41 -7.80
CA ALA A 250 -15.37 4.05 -6.58
C ALA A 250 -14.24 4.81 -5.88
N ARG A 251 -14.61 5.90 -5.20
CA ARG A 251 -13.79 6.60 -4.21
C ARG A 251 -14.59 6.81 -2.95
N PHE A 252 -14.01 6.49 -1.79
CA PHE A 252 -14.66 6.69 -0.50
C PHE A 252 -13.63 6.82 0.63
N CYS A 253 -14.05 7.42 1.73
CA CYS A 253 -13.28 7.42 2.95
C CYS A 253 -13.73 6.30 3.89
N ALA A 254 -12.79 5.74 4.64
CA ALA A 254 -13.03 4.77 5.70
C ALA A 254 -11.92 4.80 6.74
N ASP A 255 -12.08 3.96 7.76
CA ASP A 255 -11.13 3.71 8.84
C ASP A 255 -10.95 4.90 9.80
N GLY A 256 -10.34 4.61 10.94
CA GLY A 256 -10.24 5.59 12.03
C GLY A 256 -11.58 5.80 12.75
N LYS A 257 -11.58 6.67 13.76
CA LYS A 257 -12.80 6.92 14.57
C LYS A 257 -13.90 7.66 13.81
N ALA A 258 -13.50 8.56 12.92
CA ALA A 258 -14.43 9.38 12.13
C ALA A 258 -14.76 8.75 10.77
N GLY A 259 -14.11 7.65 10.41
CA GLY A 259 -14.32 7.00 9.11
C GLY A 259 -13.66 7.73 7.93
N ASP A 260 -12.68 8.59 8.18
CA ASP A 260 -12.05 9.45 7.19
C ASP A 260 -10.50 9.37 7.16
N LEU A 261 -9.94 8.41 7.90
CA LEU A 261 -8.49 8.31 8.04
C LEU A 261 -7.78 7.83 6.77
N ASN A 262 -8.47 7.05 5.94
CA ASN A 262 -7.99 6.64 4.62
C ASN A 262 -8.99 7.03 3.53
N SER A 263 -8.48 7.50 2.39
CA SER A 263 -9.23 7.54 1.13
C SER A 263 -8.93 6.26 0.35
N TYR A 264 -9.95 5.57 -0.09
CA TYR A 264 -9.86 4.38 -0.92
C TYR A 264 -10.13 4.73 -2.37
N LEU A 265 -9.29 4.22 -3.26
CA LEU A 265 -9.56 4.19 -4.70
C LEU A 265 -9.78 2.74 -5.10
N VAL A 266 -10.88 2.48 -5.79
CA VAL A 266 -11.19 1.22 -6.44
C VAL A 266 -11.21 1.49 -7.93
N LEU A 267 -10.24 0.91 -8.64
CA LEU A 267 -10.02 1.11 -10.06
C LEU A 267 -10.29 -0.20 -10.79
N THR A 268 -11.08 -0.16 -11.86
CA THR A 268 -11.28 -1.30 -12.75
C THR A 268 -10.35 -1.18 -13.95
N ARG A 269 -9.52 -2.17 -14.19
CA ARG A 269 -8.58 -2.21 -15.33
C ARG A 269 -9.37 -2.28 -16.64
N SER A 270 -9.07 -1.38 -17.59
CA SER A 270 -9.67 -1.34 -18.93
C SER A 270 -9.16 -2.46 -19.83
#